data_11c24a6495535e1bf5b5953b535346dd
#
_entry.id   11c24a6495535e1bf5b5953b535346dd
#
_cell.length_a   1.000
_cell.length_b   1.000
_cell.length_c   1.000
_cell.angle_alpha   90.00
_cell.angle_beta   90.00
_cell.angle_gamma   90.00
#
_symmetry.space_group_name_H-M   'P 1'
#
loop_
_entity.id
_entity.type
_entity.pdbx_description
1 polymer ?
#
loop_
_entity_poly.entity_id
_entity_poly.type
_entity_poly.pdbx_seq_one_letter_code
_entity_poly.pdbx_strand_id
1 'polypeptide(L)'
;MIKVIMTENMEDYRFFCKKVKTTRFLRIFFPLFLILWTLLILALLCSGSKFSDIRSLINLEILLIVYQIYIIVYLYYIMPKYNYNNCRNKYGENPYIYEFKDDYFTCCNENGNTSEDINIEYIKLYSVFEYKNYFILYENKNRGFIIKKSAIIEGNAEELRTLFEINLYQM
;
A
#
# COMPACT_ATOMS: atom_id res chain seq x y z
N MET A 1 -21.39 -5.04 -17.22
CA MET A 1 -20.20 -4.16 -17.40
C MET A 1 -20.27 -3.08 -16.34
N ILE A 2 -19.18 -2.85 -15.59
CA ILE A 2 -19.12 -1.83 -14.54
C ILE A 2 -18.05 -0.81 -14.95
N LYS A 3 -18.40 0.49 -14.84
CA LYS A 3 -17.48 1.56 -15.24
C LYS A 3 -17.17 2.49 -14.08
N VAL A 4 -15.87 2.77 -13.89
CA VAL A 4 -15.36 3.67 -12.85
C VAL A 4 -14.52 4.75 -13.50
N ILE A 5 -14.80 6.01 -13.19
CA ILE A 5 -13.96 7.13 -13.61
C ILE A 5 -13.47 7.84 -12.36
N MET A 6 -12.15 7.86 -12.16
CA MET A 6 -11.59 8.46 -10.96
C MET A 6 -10.30 9.21 -11.22
N THR A 7 -10.13 10.32 -10.55
CA THR A 7 -8.86 11.02 -10.42
C THR A 7 -8.24 10.62 -9.09
N GLU A 8 -7.04 10.06 -9.13
CA GLU A 8 -6.32 9.68 -7.92
C GLU A 8 -5.77 10.92 -7.22
N ASN A 9 -5.94 10.99 -5.92
CA ASN A 9 -5.42 12.06 -5.09
C ASN A 9 -4.35 11.55 -4.11
N MET A 10 -3.68 12.47 -3.42
CA MET A 10 -2.64 12.14 -2.45
C MET A 10 -3.15 11.23 -1.31
N GLU A 11 -4.42 11.35 -0.91
CA GLU A 11 -5.00 10.54 0.17
C GLU A 11 -5.17 9.08 -0.27
N ASP A 12 -5.50 8.85 -1.53
CA ASP A 12 -5.62 7.50 -2.11
C ASP A 12 -4.26 6.80 -2.07
N TYR A 13 -3.19 7.50 -2.46
CA TYR A 13 -1.83 6.96 -2.38
C TYR A 13 -1.39 6.70 -0.95
N ARG A 14 -1.71 7.58 0.00
CA ARG A 14 -1.45 7.35 1.43
C ARG A 14 -2.21 6.12 1.94
N PHE A 15 -3.46 5.98 1.54
CA PHE A 15 -4.28 4.81 1.91
C PHE A 15 -3.67 3.53 1.34
N PHE A 16 -3.36 3.50 0.04
CA PHE A 16 -2.73 2.36 -0.62
C PHE A 16 -1.42 1.96 0.05
N CYS A 17 -0.48 2.90 0.24
CA CYS A 17 0.80 2.64 0.86
C CYS A 17 0.67 2.07 2.29
N LYS A 18 -0.35 2.48 3.05
CA LYS A 18 -0.64 1.90 4.38
C LYS A 18 -1.07 0.43 4.31
N LYS A 19 -1.65 0.01 3.21
CA LYS A 19 -2.22 -1.34 3.05
C LYS A 19 -1.26 -2.32 2.40
N VAL A 20 -0.23 -1.84 1.71
CA VAL A 20 0.83 -2.70 1.14
C VAL A 20 1.44 -3.59 2.22
N LYS A 21 1.60 -4.89 1.91
CA LYS A 21 2.05 -5.92 2.86
C LYS A 21 3.41 -5.61 3.48
N THR A 22 4.35 -5.12 2.67
CA THR A 22 5.70 -4.75 3.13
C THR A 22 5.65 -3.64 4.17
N THR A 23 4.86 -2.60 3.95
CA THR A 23 4.69 -1.49 4.89
C THR A 23 4.06 -1.95 6.20
N ARG A 24 3.09 -2.87 6.13
CA ARG A 24 2.44 -3.45 7.30
C ARG A 24 3.42 -4.29 8.13
N PHE A 25 4.24 -5.10 7.48
CA PHE A 25 5.28 -5.91 8.14
C PHE A 25 6.28 -5.01 8.88
N LEU A 26 6.86 -4.02 8.21
CA LEU A 26 7.83 -3.11 8.81
C LEU A 26 7.27 -2.38 10.03
N ARG A 27 6.01 -1.94 9.97
CA ARG A 27 5.33 -1.23 11.06
C ARG A 27 5.19 -2.07 12.34
N ILE A 28 5.05 -3.39 12.21
CA ILE A 28 4.93 -4.31 13.37
C ILE A 28 6.30 -4.76 13.84
N PHE A 29 7.18 -5.12 12.91
CA PHE A 29 8.48 -5.70 13.21
C PHE A 29 9.40 -4.74 13.95
N PHE A 30 9.49 -3.47 13.51
CA PHE A 30 10.42 -2.52 14.12
C PHE A 30 10.10 -2.18 15.59
N PRO A 31 8.87 -1.84 15.99
CA PRO A 31 8.57 -1.58 17.40
C PRO A 31 8.79 -2.83 18.26
N LEU A 32 8.43 -4.00 17.77
CA LEU A 32 8.67 -5.25 18.49
C LEU A 32 10.17 -5.49 18.73
N PHE A 33 10.99 -5.27 17.71
CA PHE A 33 12.43 -5.39 17.82
C PHE A 33 13.02 -4.41 18.85
N LEU A 34 12.57 -3.15 18.86
CA LEU A 34 13.00 -2.17 19.88
C LEU A 34 12.63 -2.60 21.29
N ILE A 35 11.40 -3.08 21.50
CA ILE A 35 10.97 -3.57 22.82
C ILE A 35 11.88 -4.69 23.30
N LEU A 36 12.19 -5.67 22.45
CA LEU A 36 13.07 -6.78 22.79
C LEU A 36 14.49 -6.29 23.11
N TRP A 37 15.00 -5.30 22.38
CA TRP A 37 16.31 -4.71 22.60
C TRP A 37 16.38 -3.95 23.92
N THR A 38 15.35 -3.14 24.24
CA THR A 38 15.25 -2.44 25.51
C THR A 38 15.21 -3.42 26.70
N LEU A 39 14.45 -4.52 26.57
CA LEU A 39 14.39 -5.55 27.61
C LEU A 39 15.76 -6.22 27.81
N LEU A 40 16.52 -6.45 26.74
CA LEU A 40 17.88 -6.97 26.84
C LEU A 40 18.80 -6.03 27.65
N ILE A 41 18.78 -4.74 27.34
CA ILE A 41 19.56 -3.72 28.06
C ILE A 41 19.18 -3.71 29.54
N LEU A 42 17.88 -3.72 29.86
CA LEU A 42 17.41 -3.77 31.26
C LEU A 42 17.88 -5.04 31.97
N ALA A 43 17.83 -6.18 31.33
CA ALA A 43 18.33 -7.44 31.91
C ALA A 43 19.83 -7.38 32.22
N LEU A 44 20.64 -6.78 31.33
CA LEU A 44 22.07 -6.58 31.56
C LEU A 44 22.34 -5.61 32.72
N LEU A 45 21.56 -4.55 32.87
CA LEU A 45 21.66 -3.64 34.01
C LEU A 45 21.32 -4.35 35.34
N CYS A 46 20.26 -5.16 35.35
CA CYS A 46 19.88 -5.93 36.54
C CYS A 46 20.89 -7.02 36.92
N SER A 47 21.66 -7.53 35.96
CA SER A 47 22.70 -8.52 36.21
C SER A 47 24.01 -7.96 36.82
N GLY A 48 24.04 -6.64 37.09
CA GLY A 48 25.20 -5.98 37.68
C GLY A 48 26.32 -5.63 36.69
N SER A 49 26.03 -5.65 35.38
CA SER A 49 26.98 -5.22 34.35
C SER A 49 27.36 -3.76 34.54
N LYS A 50 28.65 -3.42 34.33
CA LYS A 50 29.11 -2.04 34.47
C LYS A 50 28.47 -1.15 33.39
N PHE A 51 28.12 0.08 33.76
CA PHE A 51 27.52 1.06 32.82
C PHE A 51 28.45 1.32 31.61
N SER A 52 29.76 1.28 31.77
CA SER A 52 30.73 1.41 30.67
C SER A 52 30.51 0.37 29.56
N ASP A 53 30.16 -0.86 29.95
CA ASP A 53 30.02 -1.99 29.04
C ASP A 53 28.68 -1.92 28.27
N ILE A 54 27.67 -1.26 28.88
CA ILE A 54 26.31 -1.11 28.32
C ILE A 54 26.18 0.18 27.49
N ARG A 55 27.08 1.16 27.67
CA ARG A 55 27.03 2.46 26.99
C ARG A 55 26.95 2.34 25.47
N SER A 56 27.69 1.40 24.87
CA SER A 56 27.66 1.16 23.44
C SER A 56 26.28 0.65 22.96
N LEU A 57 25.64 -0.20 23.76
CA LEU A 57 24.30 -0.73 23.48
C LEU A 57 23.24 0.35 23.56
N ILE A 58 23.34 1.27 24.55
CA ILE A 58 22.44 2.43 24.68
C ILE A 58 22.59 3.37 23.48
N ASN A 59 23.83 3.66 23.05
CA ASN A 59 24.07 4.49 21.87
C ASN A 59 23.45 3.86 20.60
N LEU A 60 23.57 2.52 20.47
CA LEU A 60 22.94 1.80 19.38
C LEU A 60 21.41 1.88 19.44
N GLU A 61 20.82 1.79 20.63
CA GLU A 61 19.37 1.94 20.82
C GLU A 61 18.87 3.31 20.34
N ILE A 62 19.57 4.40 20.74
CA ILE A 62 19.24 5.75 20.29
C ILE A 62 19.26 5.83 18.74
N LEU A 63 20.28 5.27 18.11
CA LEU A 63 20.39 5.24 16.66
C LEU A 63 19.24 4.44 16.02
N LEU A 64 18.84 3.31 16.60
CA LEU A 64 17.71 2.51 16.14
C LEU A 64 16.37 3.27 16.26
N ILE A 65 16.17 4.03 17.35
CA ILE A 65 14.98 4.88 17.52
C ILE A 65 14.92 5.96 16.43
N VAL A 66 16.03 6.66 16.18
CA VAL A 66 16.11 7.68 15.12
C VAL A 66 15.80 7.06 13.75
N TYR A 67 16.39 5.90 13.47
CA TYR A 67 16.13 5.16 12.23
C TYR A 67 14.67 4.72 12.10
N GLN A 68 14.03 4.30 13.19
CA GLN A 68 12.61 3.95 13.19
C GLN A 68 11.72 5.16 12.88
N ILE A 69 12.01 6.31 13.48
CA ILE A 69 11.29 7.57 13.19
C ILE A 69 11.44 7.90 11.69
N TYR A 70 12.65 7.79 11.16
CA TYR A 70 12.91 8.01 9.73
C TYR A 70 12.07 7.06 8.85
N ILE A 71 12.03 5.77 9.14
CA ILE A 71 11.22 4.80 8.39
C ILE A 71 9.73 5.16 8.44
N ILE A 72 9.21 5.53 9.60
CA ILE A 72 7.81 5.96 9.74
C ILE A 72 7.52 7.18 8.85
N VAL A 73 8.36 8.20 8.94
CA VAL A 73 8.22 9.40 8.11
C VAL A 73 8.32 9.06 6.62
N TYR A 74 9.28 8.22 6.24
CA TYR A 74 9.45 7.78 4.86
C TYR A 74 8.21 7.07 4.32
N LEU A 75 7.70 6.06 5.04
CA LEU A 75 6.57 5.23 4.60
C LEU A 75 5.23 5.99 4.56
N TYR A 76 5.03 6.94 5.49
CA TYR A 76 3.73 7.64 5.59
C TYR A 76 3.67 8.96 4.83
N TYR A 77 4.81 9.60 4.58
CA TYR A 77 4.83 10.93 3.98
C TYR A 77 5.64 10.99 2.69
N ILE A 78 6.86 10.45 2.69
CA ILE A 78 7.78 10.59 1.55
C ILE A 78 7.37 9.64 0.42
N MET A 79 7.22 8.36 0.68
CA MET A 79 6.89 7.35 -0.32
C MET A 79 5.53 7.61 -1.02
N PRO A 80 4.41 7.91 -0.32
CA PRO A 80 3.16 8.24 -0.99
C PRO A 80 3.28 9.49 -1.86
N LYS A 81 3.97 10.53 -1.38
CA LYS A 81 4.20 11.77 -2.14
C LYS A 81 5.04 11.52 -3.40
N TYR A 82 6.09 10.72 -3.27
CA TYR A 82 6.93 10.35 -4.40
C TYR A 82 6.14 9.58 -5.46
N ASN A 83 5.38 8.56 -5.04
CA ASN A 83 4.56 7.75 -5.94
C ASN A 83 3.49 8.58 -6.64
N TYR A 84 2.79 9.45 -5.89
CA TYR A 84 1.80 10.37 -6.45
C TYR A 84 2.41 11.29 -7.50
N ASN A 85 3.51 11.96 -7.17
CA ASN A 85 4.17 12.88 -8.10
C ASN A 85 4.71 12.15 -9.34
N ASN A 86 5.26 10.95 -9.17
CA ASN A 86 5.77 10.15 -10.27
C ASN A 86 4.63 9.72 -11.22
N CYS A 87 3.50 9.31 -10.66
CA CYS A 87 2.32 8.96 -11.44
C CYS A 87 1.75 10.17 -12.19
N ARG A 88 1.61 11.30 -11.48
CA ARG A 88 1.16 12.57 -12.07
C ARG A 88 2.08 13.08 -13.19
N ASN A 89 3.40 12.97 -13.00
CA ASN A 89 4.37 13.36 -14.03
C ASN A 89 4.32 12.46 -15.26
N LYS A 90 4.01 11.16 -15.08
CA LYS A 90 3.95 10.20 -16.18
C LYS A 90 2.62 10.24 -16.94
N TYR A 91 1.51 10.38 -16.23
CA TYR A 91 0.16 10.21 -16.77
C TYR A 91 -0.69 11.50 -16.76
N GLY A 92 -0.18 12.59 -16.20
CA GLY A 92 -0.92 13.85 -16.04
C GLY A 92 -1.92 13.82 -14.88
N GLU A 93 -2.85 14.79 -14.90
CA GLU A 93 -3.94 14.91 -13.92
C GLU A 93 -5.27 14.31 -14.44
N ASN A 94 -5.21 13.62 -15.58
CA ASN A 94 -6.41 13.10 -16.21
C ASN A 94 -6.99 11.91 -15.44
N PRO A 95 -8.31 11.74 -15.50
CA PRO A 95 -8.95 10.64 -14.84
C PRO A 95 -8.54 9.30 -15.45
N TYR A 96 -8.45 8.30 -14.60
CA TYR A 96 -8.37 6.90 -14.99
C TYR A 96 -9.78 6.36 -15.22
N ILE A 97 -9.96 5.67 -16.33
CA ILE A 97 -11.17 4.98 -16.69
C ILE A 97 -10.93 3.48 -16.53
N TYR A 98 -11.68 2.86 -15.64
CA TYR A 98 -11.68 1.42 -15.45
C TYR A 98 -12.99 0.86 -15.98
N GLU A 99 -12.90 -0.14 -16.84
CA GLU A 99 -14.05 -0.90 -17.33
C GLU A 99 -13.90 -2.35 -16.92
N PHE A 100 -14.80 -2.81 -16.06
CA PHE A 100 -14.83 -4.17 -15.54
C PHE A 100 -15.78 -5.02 -16.40
N LYS A 101 -15.24 -6.05 -17.03
CA LYS A 101 -15.94 -7.06 -17.82
C LYS A 101 -15.95 -8.39 -17.06
N ASP A 102 -16.50 -9.43 -17.63
CA ASP A 102 -16.70 -10.70 -16.94
C ASP A 102 -15.37 -11.37 -16.53
N ASP A 103 -14.34 -11.37 -17.40
CA ASP A 103 -13.08 -12.09 -17.17
C ASP A 103 -11.87 -11.17 -16.92
N TYR A 104 -11.99 -9.88 -17.24
CA TYR A 104 -10.88 -8.94 -17.16
C TYR A 104 -11.38 -7.51 -16.95
N PHE A 105 -10.48 -6.63 -16.56
CA PHE A 105 -10.73 -5.19 -16.56
C PHE A 105 -9.70 -4.45 -17.41
N THR A 106 -10.12 -3.34 -17.98
CA THR A 106 -9.26 -2.40 -18.69
C THR A 106 -9.01 -1.17 -17.84
N CYS A 107 -7.80 -0.63 -17.93
CA CYS A 107 -7.45 0.65 -17.33
C CYS A 107 -6.88 1.56 -18.42
N CYS A 108 -7.58 2.64 -18.69
CA CYS A 108 -7.18 3.66 -19.68
C CYS A 108 -6.96 5.00 -18.99
N ASN A 109 -6.04 5.81 -19.51
CA ASN A 109 -5.89 7.20 -19.12
C ASN A 109 -6.21 8.09 -20.33
N GLU A 110 -7.02 9.13 -20.16
CA GLU A 110 -7.51 9.98 -21.25
C GLU A 110 -6.42 10.78 -22.00
N ASN A 111 -5.18 10.79 -21.53
CA ASN A 111 -4.06 11.45 -22.23
C ASN A 111 -3.58 10.61 -23.41
N GLY A 112 -4.30 10.62 -24.49
CA GLY A 112 -4.13 9.98 -25.78
C GLY A 112 -2.73 9.82 -26.43
N ASN A 113 -1.63 10.04 -25.72
CA ASN A 113 -0.26 9.83 -26.22
C ASN A 113 0.37 8.53 -25.76
N THR A 114 -0.21 7.84 -24.78
CA THR A 114 0.13 6.47 -24.39
C THR A 114 -1.14 5.80 -23.89
N SER A 115 -2.09 5.51 -24.78
CA SER A 115 -3.18 4.59 -24.51
C SER A 115 -2.59 3.18 -24.47
N GLU A 116 -1.79 2.88 -23.48
CA GLU A 116 -1.59 1.51 -23.06
C GLU A 116 -2.89 1.12 -22.32
N ASP A 117 -3.88 0.68 -23.11
CA ASP A 117 -5.02 -0.03 -22.57
C ASP A 117 -4.48 -1.27 -21.86
N ILE A 118 -4.32 -1.16 -20.56
CA ILE A 118 -3.83 -2.28 -19.75
C ILE A 118 -5.02 -3.20 -19.53
N ASN A 119 -5.03 -4.33 -20.22
CA ASN A 119 -5.99 -5.40 -20.01
C ASN A 119 -5.46 -6.36 -18.95
N ILE A 120 -6.15 -6.50 -17.83
CA ILE A 120 -5.76 -7.37 -16.73
C ILE A 120 -6.87 -8.40 -16.48
N GLU A 121 -6.55 -9.66 -16.73
CA GLU A 121 -7.40 -10.78 -16.37
C GLU A 121 -7.46 -10.96 -14.86
N TYR A 122 -8.63 -11.25 -14.30
CA TYR A 122 -8.76 -11.42 -12.83
C TYR A 122 -7.92 -12.57 -12.29
N ILE A 123 -7.73 -13.62 -13.06
CA ILE A 123 -6.89 -14.79 -12.70
C ILE A 123 -5.40 -14.40 -12.50
N LYS A 124 -4.95 -13.30 -13.08
CA LYS A 124 -3.59 -12.77 -12.91
C LYS A 124 -3.42 -11.88 -11.70
N LEU A 125 -4.53 -11.53 -11.02
CA LEU A 125 -4.46 -10.75 -9.80
C LEU A 125 -3.91 -11.59 -8.64
N TYR A 126 -2.97 -11.02 -7.90
CA TYR A 126 -2.42 -11.64 -6.70
C TYR A 126 -3.45 -11.71 -5.58
N SER A 127 -4.27 -10.69 -5.39
CA SER A 127 -5.34 -10.64 -4.41
C SER A 127 -6.20 -9.39 -4.58
N VAL A 128 -7.45 -9.46 -4.13
CA VAL A 128 -8.36 -8.31 -4.04
C VAL A 128 -8.78 -8.13 -2.59
N PHE A 129 -8.78 -6.89 -2.13
CA PHE A 129 -9.26 -6.53 -0.79
C PHE A 129 -10.32 -5.45 -0.88
N GLU A 130 -11.40 -5.66 -0.17
CA GLU A 130 -12.43 -4.67 0.00
C GLU A 130 -12.26 -3.91 1.32
N TYR A 131 -12.40 -2.59 1.25
CA TYR A 131 -12.45 -1.67 2.38
C TYR A 131 -13.73 -0.84 2.32
N LYS A 132 -14.02 -0.08 3.38
CA LYS A 132 -15.23 0.72 3.46
C LYS A 132 -15.48 1.56 2.20
N ASN A 133 -14.45 2.25 1.72
CA ASN A 133 -14.54 3.22 0.61
C ASN A 133 -13.79 2.78 -0.65
N TYR A 134 -13.07 1.66 -0.62
CA TYR A 134 -12.16 1.26 -1.69
C TYR A 134 -12.18 -0.24 -1.94
N PHE A 135 -11.90 -0.61 -3.20
CA PHE A 135 -11.33 -1.91 -3.53
C PHE A 135 -9.84 -1.69 -3.86
N ILE A 136 -9.00 -2.61 -3.44
CA ILE A 136 -7.60 -2.66 -3.83
C ILE A 136 -7.36 -3.98 -4.56
N LEU A 137 -6.99 -3.88 -5.83
CA LEU A 137 -6.64 -5.01 -6.68
C LEU A 137 -5.12 -5.10 -6.76
N TYR A 138 -4.53 -6.11 -6.15
CA TYR A 138 -3.09 -6.31 -6.19
C TYR A 138 -2.70 -7.14 -7.42
N GLU A 139 -1.86 -6.59 -8.28
CA GLU A 139 -1.19 -7.31 -9.35
C GLU A 139 -0.05 -8.19 -8.80
N ASN A 140 0.65 -7.68 -7.79
CA ASN A 140 1.66 -8.38 -7.02
C ASN A 140 1.72 -7.84 -5.58
N LYS A 141 2.68 -8.32 -4.75
CA LYS A 141 2.79 -7.95 -3.33
C LYS A 141 2.92 -6.44 -3.07
N ASN A 142 3.39 -5.66 -4.06
CA ASN A 142 3.74 -4.24 -3.90
C ASN A 142 3.08 -3.31 -4.92
N ARG A 143 2.45 -3.87 -5.96
CA ARG A 143 1.76 -3.11 -7.02
C ARG A 143 0.30 -3.50 -7.07
N GLY A 144 -0.54 -2.52 -7.38
CA GLY A 144 -1.97 -2.76 -7.54
C GLY A 144 -2.70 -1.48 -7.90
N PHE A 145 -3.99 -1.63 -8.09
CA PHE A 145 -4.93 -0.57 -8.44
C PHE A 145 -5.81 -0.27 -7.25
N ILE A 146 -6.13 0.99 -7.05
CA ILE A 146 -7.08 1.44 -6.05
C ILE A 146 -8.33 1.92 -6.75
N ILE A 147 -9.49 1.41 -6.36
CA ILE A 147 -10.78 1.76 -6.93
C ILE A 147 -11.65 2.37 -5.84
N LYS A 148 -12.05 3.63 -6.02
CA LYS A 148 -13.00 4.30 -5.12
C LYS A 148 -14.41 3.82 -5.40
N LYS A 149 -15.12 3.35 -4.39
CA LYS A 149 -16.53 2.98 -4.52
C LYS A 149 -17.43 4.15 -4.95
N SER A 150 -17.09 5.36 -4.50
CA SER A 150 -17.83 6.59 -4.88
C SER A 150 -17.57 7.05 -6.31
N ALA A 151 -16.61 6.47 -7.01
CA ALA A 151 -16.28 6.82 -8.40
C ALA A 151 -16.90 5.85 -9.42
N ILE A 152 -17.70 4.89 -8.97
CA ILE A 152 -18.46 3.99 -9.86
C ILE A 152 -19.56 4.81 -10.52
N ILE A 153 -19.56 4.85 -11.84
CA ILE A 153 -20.54 5.60 -12.65
C ILE A 153 -21.61 4.66 -13.19
N GLU A 154 -21.22 3.49 -13.64
CA GLU A 154 -22.12 2.44 -14.16
C GLU A 154 -21.97 1.18 -13.32
N GLY A 155 -23.06 0.56 -12.93
CA GLY A 155 -23.09 -0.53 -11.97
C GLY A 155 -23.03 -0.04 -10.52
N ASN A 156 -22.73 -0.94 -9.60
CA ASN A 156 -22.60 -0.63 -8.18
C ASN A 156 -21.50 -1.44 -7.49
N ALA A 157 -21.20 -1.10 -6.23
CA ALA A 157 -20.13 -1.77 -5.47
C ALA A 157 -20.44 -3.24 -5.15
N GLU A 158 -21.72 -3.61 -5.04
CA GLU A 158 -22.13 -5.00 -4.79
C GLU A 158 -21.90 -5.88 -6.03
N GLU A 159 -22.25 -5.36 -7.21
CA GLU A 159 -21.97 -6.05 -8.47
C GLU A 159 -20.48 -6.25 -8.68
N LEU A 160 -19.65 -5.24 -8.35
CA LEU A 160 -18.19 -5.33 -8.45
C LEU A 160 -17.63 -6.35 -7.45
N ARG A 161 -18.20 -6.44 -6.24
CA ARG A 161 -17.85 -7.47 -5.25
C ARG A 161 -18.17 -8.86 -5.77
N THR A 162 -19.38 -9.06 -6.28
CA THR A 162 -19.82 -10.35 -6.83
C THR A 162 -18.93 -10.78 -7.99
N LEU A 163 -18.55 -9.85 -8.86
CA LEU A 163 -17.65 -10.11 -9.97
C LEU A 163 -16.28 -10.62 -9.48
N PHE A 164 -15.73 -10.01 -8.43
CA PHE A 164 -14.46 -10.46 -7.85
C PHE A 164 -14.59 -11.80 -7.13
N GLU A 165 -15.68 -12.03 -6.41
CA GLU A 165 -15.95 -13.30 -5.74
C GLU A 165 -16.01 -14.45 -6.74
N ILE A 166 -16.76 -14.31 -7.83
CA ILE A 166 -16.86 -15.34 -8.88
C ILE A 166 -15.50 -15.68 -9.47
N ASN A 167 -14.70 -14.67 -9.80
CA ASN A 167 -13.44 -14.85 -10.52
C ASN A 167 -12.25 -15.26 -9.62
N LEU A 168 -12.29 -14.95 -8.32
CA LEU A 168 -11.20 -15.27 -7.39
C LEU A 168 -11.41 -16.57 -6.61
N TYR A 169 -12.66 -17.02 -6.44
CA TYR A 169 -12.96 -18.31 -5.80
C TYR A 169 -12.82 -19.51 -6.74
N GLN A 170 -12.48 -19.28 -8.01
CA GLN A 170 -12.16 -20.38 -8.95
C GLN A 170 -10.69 -20.82 -8.89
N MET A 171 -9.90 -20.24 -7.98
CA MET A 171 -8.53 -20.66 -7.64
C MET A 171 -8.51 -21.37 -6.29
#